data_8811f189f7d5bb08d7188a973e290747
#
_entry.id   8811f189f7d5bb08d7188a973e290747
#
_cell.length_a   1.000
_cell.length_b   1.000
_cell.length_c   1.000
_cell.angle_alpha   90.00
_cell.angle_beta   90.00
_cell.angle_gamma   90.00
#
_symmetry.space_group_name_H-M   'P 1'
#
loop_
_entity.id
_entity.type
_entity.pdbx_description
1 polymer ?
#
loop_
_entity_poly.entity_id
_entity_poly.type
_entity_poly.pdbx_seq_one_letter_code
_entity_poly.pdbx_strand_id
1 'polypeptide(L)'
;EPYRRQRQMCIRDRKEPVPQQQFPEEEFQVCPPAARSPLDEMLRHNREMKKVRSFIRKRVVKNEFEALYLKHFEAMYEKACAITAAMEQSGCMQIYEKNVAENRMMHGDYNYHNILILPGDTAITNFEHMRIGIQVQDLYYFLRKAMEKYRWKQKLGVGIIRAYERQRRLEPGEWEYLGLQLAYPEKFWKTASSYCRSNKAWLPEKSVEKLELAVNQEEEKTNFLKTIFGIHL
;
A
#
# COMPACT_ATOMS: atom_id res chain seq x y z
N GLU A 1 29.71 2.15 -10.80
CA GLU A 1 28.67 3.18 -11.03
C GLU A 1 27.28 2.54 -11.26
N PRO A 2 26.54 2.16 -10.21
CA PRO A 2 25.23 1.51 -10.35
C PRO A 2 24.16 2.45 -10.93
N TYR A 3 24.28 3.75 -10.74
CA TYR A 3 23.28 4.76 -11.14
C TYR A 3 23.12 4.97 -12.66
N ARG A 4 24.11 4.60 -13.46
CA ARG A 4 24.05 4.81 -14.92
C ARG A 4 23.23 3.75 -15.65
N ARG A 5 23.14 2.53 -15.12
CA ARG A 5 22.36 1.42 -15.71
C ARG A 5 20.85 1.55 -15.42
N GLN A 6 20.46 2.18 -14.31
CA GLN A 6 19.03 2.40 -13.97
C GLN A 6 18.33 3.41 -14.88
N ARG A 7 19.06 4.31 -15.56
CA ARG A 7 18.44 5.29 -16.47
C ARG A 7 17.88 4.71 -17.76
N GLN A 8 18.15 3.46 -18.10
CA GLN A 8 17.71 2.83 -19.35
C GLN A 8 16.40 2.05 -19.26
N MET A 9 15.85 1.84 -18.06
CA MET A 9 14.56 1.15 -17.87
C MET A 9 13.43 2.16 -17.65
N CYS A 10 13.20 3.05 -18.62
CA CYS A 10 12.02 3.90 -18.65
C CYS A 10 10.97 3.25 -19.55
N ILE A 11 9.84 2.84 -18.98
CA ILE A 11 8.65 2.48 -19.76
C ILE A 11 8.00 3.80 -20.19
N ARG A 12 8.00 4.08 -21.48
CA ARG A 12 7.26 5.21 -22.06
C ARG A 12 5.81 4.77 -22.30
N ASP A 13 4.89 5.43 -21.65
CA ASP A 13 3.47 5.28 -21.94
C ASP A 13 3.14 6.09 -23.19
N ARG A 14 3.40 5.55 -24.40
CA ARG A 14 2.99 6.13 -25.68
C ARG A 14 1.68 5.51 -26.14
N LYS A 15 0.82 6.32 -26.73
CA LYS A 15 -0.42 5.89 -27.42
C LYS A 15 -0.18 5.06 -28.68
N GLU A 16 1.05 4.91 -29.13
CA GLU A 16 1.42 4.07 -30.26
C GLU A 16 2.10 2.80 -29.78
N PRO A 17 1.87 1.64 -30.41
CA PRO A 17 2.57 0.42 -30.05
C PRO A 17 4.07 0.67 -30.21
N VAL A 18 4.79 0.58 -29.11
CA VAL A 18 6.26 0.61 -29.12
C VAL A 18 6.70 -0.50 -30.06
N PRO A 19 7.55 -0.23 -31.08
CA PRO A 19 8.19 -1.31 -31.84
C PRO A 19 8.80 -2.25 -30.81
N GLN A 20 8.48 -3.54 -30.89
CA GLN A 20 9.12 -4.56 -30.08
C GLN A 20 10.63 -4.45 -30.32
N GLN A 21 11.32 -3.71 -29.46
CA GLN A 21 12.76 -3.86 -29.38
C GLN A 21 12.96 -5.28 -28.87
N GLN A 22 13.43 -6.14 -29.76
CA GLN A 22 13.91 -7.47 -29.41
C GLN A 22 15.08 -7.26 -28.47
N PHE A 23 14.80 -7.30 -27.18
CA PHE A 23 15.84 -7.50 -26.18
C PHE A 23 16.35 -8.93 -26.37
N PRO A 24 17.67 -9.18 -26.26
CA PRO A 24 18.20 -10.54 -26.32
C PRO A 24 17.44 -11.38 -25.29
N GLU A 25 16.83 -12.48 -25.72
CA GLU A 25 16.02 -13.38 -24.86
C GLU A 25 16.80 -13.95 -23.68
N GLU A 26 18.13 -13.87 -23.70
CA GLU A 26 19.00 -14.45 -22.69
C GLU A 26 19.19 -13.61 -21.40
N GLU A 27 18.83 -12.32 -21.38
CA GLU A 27 19.10 -11.45 -20.22
C GLU A 27 17.90 -11.28 -19.24
N PHE A 28 16.72 -11.81 -19.53
CA PHE A 28 15.52 -11.61 -18.73
C PHE A 28 14.89 -12.90 -18.15
N GLN A 29 15.68 -13.91 -17.79
CA GLN A 29 15.16 -15.12 -17.17
C GLN A 29 14.91 -15.00 -15.66
N VAL A 30 15.06 -13.86 -15.03
CA VAL A 30 14.70 -13.68 -13.62
C VAL A 30 13.26 -13.18 -13.53
N CYS A 31 12.32 -14.13 -13.52
CA CYS A 31 10.94 -13.82 -13.20
C CYS A 31 10.88 -13.22 -11.78
N PRO A 32 10.25 -12.04 -11.58
CA PRO A 32 10.12 -11.46 -10.24
C PRO A 32 9.43 -12.44 -9.31
N PRO A 33 9.83 -12.51 -8.04
CA PRO A 33 9.17 -13.39 -7.09
C PRO A 33 7.70 -12.97 -6.90
N ALA A 34 6.85 -13.95 -6.60
CA ALA A 34 5.47 -13.66 -6.22
C ALA A 34 5.45 -12.81 -4.94
N ALA A 35 4.57 -11.82 -4.91
CA ALA A 35 4.23 -11.10 -3.69
C ALA A 35 3.59 -12.06 -2.69
N ARG A 36 3.66 -11.74 -1.41
CA ARG A 36 2.84 -12.47 -0.41
C ARG A 36 1.37 -12.22 -0.67
N SER A 37 0.54 -13.20 -0.29
CA SER A 37 -0.89 -13.00 -0.38
C SER A 37 -1.33 -11.82 0.50
N PRO A 38 -2.35 -11.06 0.11
CA PRO A 38 -2.86 -9.94 0.91
C PRO A 38 -3.30 -10.36 2.32
N LEU A 39 -3.90 -11.55 2.43
CA LEU A 39 -4.34 -12.10 3.71
C LEU A 39 -3.15 -12.41 4.63
N ASP A 40 -2.12 -13.08 4.10
CA ASP A 40 -0.90 -13.38 4.88
C ASP A 40 -0.19 -12.11 5.35
N GLU A 41 -0.18 -11.07 4.52
CA GLU A 41 0.37 -9.76 4.90
C GLU A 41 -0.41 -9.15 6.06
N MET A 42 -1.75 -9.11 5.98
CA MET A 42 -2.59 -8.56 7.05
C MET A 42 -2.45 -9.37 8.35
N LEU A 43 -2.45 -10.71 8.27
CA LEU A 43 -2.23 -11.58 9.42
C LEU A 43 -0.86 -11.35 10.07
N ARG A 44 0.18 -11.14 9.27
CA ARG A 44 1.51 -10.79 9.76
C ARG A 44 1.50 -9.44 10.47
N HIS A 45 0.88 -8.42 9.89
CA HIS A 45 0.75 -7.08 10.48
C HIS A 45 -0.01 -7.12 11.80
N ASN A 46 -1.10 -7.89 11.87
CA ASN A 46 -1.87 -8.08 13.10
C ASN A 46 -1.03 -8.70 14.23
N ARG A 47 -0.21 -9.71 13.90
CA ARG A 47 0.74 -10.31 14.86
C ARG A 47 1.81 -9.31 15.31
N GLU A 48 2.33 -8.49 14.39
CA GLU A 48 3.31 -7.46 14.72
C GLU A 48 2.71 -6.40 15.65
N MET A 49 1.49 -5.92 15.41
CA MET A 49 0.80 -4.96 16.29
C MET A 49 0.66 -5.52 17.72
N LYS A 50 0.27 -6.79 17.88
CA LYS A 50 0.24 -7.45 19.19
C LYS A 50 1.61 -7.51 19.86
N LYS A 51 2.67 -7.83 19.12
CA LYS A 51 4.04 -7.86 19.64
C LYS A 51 4.47 -6.49 20.14
N VAL A 52 4.20 -5.44 19.38
CA VAL A 52 4.48 -4.04 19.76
C VAL A 52 3.74 -3.69 21.07
N ARG A 53 2.43 -3.98 21.14
CA ARG A 53 1.63 -3.77 22.36
C ARG A 53 2.23 -4.50 23.56
N SER A 54 2.52 -5.79 23.41
CA SER A 54 3.08 -6.60 24.50
C SER A 54 4.43 -6.07 24.98
N PHE A 55 5.27 -5.63 24.06
CA PHE A 55 6.54 -5.00 24.36
C PHE A 55 6.36 -3.69 25.15
N ILE A 56 5.50 -2.78 24.69
CA ILE A 56 5.23 -1.49 25.32
C ILE A 56 4.62 -1.68 26.72
N ARG A 57 3.69 -2.63 26.89
CA ARG A 57 3.05 -2.88 28.20
C ARG A 57 4.03 -3.32 29.28
N LYS A 58 5.11 -4.00 28.92
CA LYS A 58 6.16 -4.45 29.86
C LYS A 58 7.07 -3.33 30.37
N ARG A 59 7.07 -2.16 29.72
CA ARG A 59 7.90 -1.03 30.12
C ARG A 59 7.27 -0.33 31.32
N VAL A 60 8.11 -0.03 32.33
CA VAL A 60 7.69 0.70 33.55
C VAL A 60 7.32 2.14 33.20
N VAL A 61 8.22 2.84 32.50
CA VAL A 61 7.99 4.21 32.01
C VAL A 61 7.72 4.18 30.53
N LYS A 62 6.62 4.79 30.11
CA LYS A 62 6.20 4.89 28.72
C LYS A 62 6.45 6.31 28.22
N ASN A 63 7.00 6.42 27.03
CA ASN A 63 7.10 7.69 26.34
C ASN A 63 5.77 8.07 25.67
N GLU A 64 5.73 9.26 25.08
CA GLU A 64 4.53 9.82 24.43
C GLU A 64 3.99 8.92 23.31
N PHE A 65 4.85 8.42 22.43
CA PHE A 65 4.47 7.49 21.37
C PHE A 65 3.82 6.23 21.92
N GLU A 66 4.42 5.64 22.96
CA GLU A 66 3.95 4.41 23.59
C GLU A 66 2.60 4.58 24.27
N ALA A 67 2.41 5.72 24.95
CA ALA A 67 1.14 6.07 25.59
C ALA A 67 0.04 6.25 24.52
N LEU A 68 0.33 7.00 23.45
CA LEU A 68 -0.58 7.22 22.33
C LEU A 68 -0.94 5.92 21.62
N TYR A 69 0.05 5.07 21.36
CA TYR A 69 -0.17 3.77 20.73
C TYR A 69 -1.11 2.89 21.55
N LEU A 70 -0.87 2.77 22.86
CA LEU A 70 -1.72 1.98 23.74
C LEU A 70 -3.15 2.53 23.84
N LYS A 71 -3.30 3.85 23.84
CA LYS A 71 -4.61 4.52 23.86
C LYS A 71 -5.48 4.10 22.69
N HIS A 72 -4.90 3.96 21.49
CA HIS A 72 -5.64 3.69 20.26
C HIS A 72 -5.55 2.24 19.78
N PHE A 73 -4.77 1.41 20.48
CA PHE A 73 -4.49 0.04 20.03
C PHE A 73 -5.75 -0.80 19.85
N GLU A 74 -6.65 -0.84 20.83
CA GLU A 74 -7.80 -1.74 20.80
C GLU A 74 -8.69 -1.44 19.59
N ALA A 75 -9.08 -0.19 19.39
CA ALA A 75 -9.93 0.21 18.26
C ALA A 75 -9.27 -0.10 16.89
N MET A 76 -7.96 0.22 16.76
CA MET A 76 -7.23 -0.05 15.52
C MET A 76 -7.01 -1.54 15.27
N TYR A 77 -6.80 -2.31 16.34
CA TYR A 77 -6.60 -3.75 16.23
C TYR A 77 -7.91 -4.49 15.91
N GLU A 78 -9.03 -4.12 16.53
CA GLU A 78 -10.36 -4.64 16.21
C GLU A 78 -10.70 -4.37 14.74
N LYS A 79 -10.47 -3.15 14.28
CA LYS A 79 -10.63 -2.77 12.86
C LYS A 79 -9.75 -3.63 11.95
N ALA A 80 -8.47 -3.81 12.29
CA ALA A 80 -7.56 -4.65 11.52
C ALA A 80 -8.04 -6.11 11.45
N CYS A 81 -8.54 -6.66 12.56
CA CYS A 81 -9.10 -8.02 12.59
C CYS A 81 -10.37 -8.14 11.74
N ALA A 82 -11.29 -7.17 11.83
CA ALA A 82 -12.52 -7.16 11.04
C ALA A 82 -12.22 -7.12 9.53
N ILE A 83 -11.27 -6.26 9.11
CA ILE A 83 -10.87 -6.19 7.70
C ILE A 83 -10.15 -7.47 7.26
N THR A 84 -9.32 -8.07 8.12
CA THR A 84 -8.66 -9.34 7.80
C THR A 84 -9.68 -10.46 7.59
N ALA A 85 -10.71 -10.53 8.44
CA ALA A 85 -11.81 -11.49 8.29
C ALA A 85 -12.63 -11.23 7.01
N ALA A 86 -12.90 -9.96 6.68
CA ALA A 86 -13.57 -9.61 5.43
C ALA A 86 -12.72 -9.99 4.20
N MET A 87 -11.40 -9.79 4.25
CA MET A 87 -10.47 -10.20 3.19
C MET A 87 -10.49 -11.71 2.98
N GLU A 88 -10.53 -12.50 4.06
CA GLU A 88 -10.59 -13.95 4.02
C GLU A 88 -11.90 -14.47 3.41
N GLN A 89 -13.01 -13.78 3.67
CA GLN A 89 -14.35 -14.14 3.17
C GLN A 89 -14.64 -13.61 1.76
N SER A 90 -13.81 -12.69 1.26
CA SER A 90 -13.96 -12.05 -0.05
C SER A 90 -13.41 -12.91 -1.20
N GLY A 91 -13.71 -12.49 -2.45
CA GLY A 91 -13.10 -13.06 -3.66
C GLY A 91 -11.64 -12.65 -3.90
N CYS A 92 -11.00 -11.92 -2.97
CA CYS A 92 -9.67 -11.34 -3.18
C CYS A 92 -8.56 -12.39 -3.29
N MET A 93 -8.69 -13.52 -2.59
CA MET A 93 -7.70 -14.59 -2.66
C MET A 93 -7.70 -15.28 -4.02
N GLN A 94 -8.87 -15.52 -4.62
CA GLN A 94 -9.00 -16.07 -5.97
C GLN A 94 -8.38 -15.13 -7.02
N ILE A 95 -8.53 -13.80 -6.84
CA ILE A 95 -7.88 -12.81 -7.71
C ILE A 95 -6.37 -12.89 -7.56
N TYR A 96 -5.85 -13.00 -6.34
CA TYR A 96 -4.43 -13.16 -6.10
C TYR A 96 -3.88 -14.42 -6.79
N GLU A 97 -4.51 -15.56 -6.59
CA GLU A 97 -4.11 -16.83 -7.19
C GLU A 97 -4.13 -16.77 -8.72
N LYS A 98 -5.22 -16.22 -9.31
CA LYS A 98 -5.33 -15.99 -10.75
C LYS A 98 -4.19 -15.10 -11.28
N ASN A 99 -3.92 -13.97 -10.63
CA ASN A 99 -2.88 -13.05 -11.07
C ASN A 99 -1.47 -13.67 -10.95
N VAL A 100 -1.23 -14.47 -9.92
CA VAL A 100 0.04 -15.21 -9.76
C VAL A 100 0.17 -16.27 -10.86
N ALA A 101 -0.87 -17.04 -11.15
CA ALA A 101 -0.87 -18.06 -12.20
C ALA A 101 -0.66 -17.45 -13.61
N GLU A 102 -1.18 -16.24 -13.85
CA GLU A 102 -1.03 -15.50 -15.08
C GLU A 102 0.27 -14.66 -15.15
N ASN A 103 1.14 -14.75 -14.14
CA ASN A 103 2.37 -13.94 -14.02
C ASN A 103 2.12 -12.43 -14.14
N ARG A 104 1.01 -11.92 -13.58
CA ARG A 104 0.69 -10.50 -13.59
C ARG A 104 1.68 -9.71 -12.74
N MET A 105 2.43 -8.83 -13.38
CA MET A 105 3.43 -8.01 -12.70
C MET A 105 2.83 -6.74 -12.14
N MET A 106 3.32 -6.34 -10.98
CA MET A 106 3.07 -5.04 -10.36
C MET A 106 4.40 -4.36 -10.07
N HIS A 107 4.41 -3.03 -10.06
CA HIS A 107 5.59 -2.21 -9.78
C HIS A 107 6.08 -2.37 -8.32
N GLY A 108 5.14 -2.53 -7.37
CA GLY A 108 5.41 -2.77 -5.95
C GLY A 108 5.81 -1.54 -5.13
N ASP A 109 6.16 -0.42 -5.77
CA ASP A 109 6.38 0.89 -5.12
C ASP A 109 5.88 2.05 -6.01
N TYR A 110 4.69 1.88 -6.61
CA TYR A 110 4.10 2.89 -7.49
C TYR A 110 3.62 4.10 -6.69
N ASN A 111 4.40 5.17 -6.73
CA ASN A 111 4.10 6.40 -6.03
C ASN A 111 4.69 7.61 -6.78
N TYR A 112 4.29 8.83 -6.38
CA TYR A 112 4.66 10.06 -7.07
C TYR A 112 6.17 10.36 -7.07
N HIS A 113 6.98 9.73 -6.23
CA HIS A 113 8.45 9.88 -6.27
C HIS A 113 9.08 9.07 -7.40
N ASN A 114 8.39 8.00 -7.83
CA ASN A 114 8.85 7.13 -8.90
C ASN A 114 8.20 7.46 -10.26
N ILE A 115 7.48 8.59 -10.33
CA ILE A 115 6.86 9.10 -11.55
C ILE A 115 7.57 10.39 -11.95
N LEU A 116 8.20 10.39 -13.13
CA LEU A 116 8.84 11.55 -13.70
C LEU A 116 7.91 12.17 -14.74
N ILE A 117 7.55 13.43 -14.53
CA ILE A 117 6.77 14.20 -15.49
C ILE A 117 7.76 14.93 -16.40
N LEU A 118 7.70 14.59 -17.68
CA LEU A 118 8.55 15.15 -18.73
C LEU A 118 7.69 16.02 -19.66
N PRO A 119 8.27 16.96 -20.42
CA PRO A 119 7.52 17.71 -21.43
C PRO A 119 6.86 16.76 -22.44
N GLY A 120 5.53 16.65 -22.39
CA GLY A 120 4.76 15.79 -23.29
C GLY A 120 4.82 14.29 -23.02
N ASP A 121 5.44 13.84 -21.90
CA ASP A 121 5.60 12.42 -21.58
C ASP A 121 5.61 12.17 -20.08
N THR A 122 5.50 10.90 -19.68
CA THR A 122 5.62 10.46 -18.27
C THR A 122 6.46 9.20 -18.23
N ALA A 123 7.45 9.15 -17.35
CA ALA A 123 8.28 7.97 -17.14
C ALA A 123 8.11 7.41 -15.72
N ILE A 124 8.11 6.08 -15.61
CA ILE A 124 8.09 5.37 -14.33
C ILE A 124 9.49 4.79 -14.09
N THR A 125 9.97 4.89 -12.85
CA THR A 125 11.33 4.47 -12.45
C THR A 125 11.28 3.62 -11.19
N ASN A 126 12.42 3.00 -10.83
CA ASN A 126 12.60 2.25 -9.58
C ASN A 126 11.77 0.95 -9.50
N PHE A 127 12.06 0.02 -10.39
CA PHE A 127 11.41 -1.30 -10.45
C PHE A 127 12.01 -2.35 -9.50
N GLU A 128 12.82 -1.95 -8.52
CA GLU A 128 13.47 -2.88 -7.57
C GLU A 128 12.48 -3.70 -6.74
N HIS A 129 11.28 -3.18 -6.57
CA HIS A 129 10.21 -3.84 -5.81
C HIS A 129 9.19 -4.58 -6.69
N MET A 130 9.49 -4.72 -7.99
CA MET A 130 8.61 -5.43 -8.91
C MET A 130 8.34 -6.86 -8.43
N ARG A 131 7.08 -7.27 -8.47
CA ARG A 131 6.59 -8.58 -8.01
C ARG A 131 5.49 -9.08 -8.92
N ILE A 132 5.27 -10.40 -8.89
CA ILE A 132 4.05 -11.00 -9.44
C ILE A 132 2.96 -10.91 -8.38
N GLY A 133 1.78 -10.44 -8.74
CA GLY A 133 0.66 -10.28 -7.81
C GLY A 133 -0.50 -9.48 -8.38
N ILE A 134 -1.37 -8.97 -7.52
CA ILE A 134 -2.56 -8.22 -7.91
C ILE A 134 -2.16 -6.83 -8.43
N GLN A 135 -2.35 -6.56 -9.73
CA GLN A 135 -1.93 -5.29 -10.33
C GLN A 135 -2.58 -4.06 -9.70
N VAL A 136 -3.83 -4.16 -9.24
CA VAL A 136 -4.52 -3.04 -8.57
C VAL A 136 -3.85 -2.64 -7.25
N GLN A 137 -2.91 -3.41 -6.74
CA GLN A 137 -2.07 -3.05 -5.59
C GLN A 137 -1.26 -1.77 -5.84
N ASP A 138 -0.83 -1.53 -7.06
CA ASP A 138 -0.12 -0.28 -7.40
C ASP A 138 -1.06 0.93 -7.32
N LEU A 139 -2.32 0.78 -7.78
CA LEU A 139 -3.34 1.81 -7.58
C LEU A 139 -3.62 2.05 -6.10
N TYR A 140 -3.79 0.97 -5.30
CA TYR A 140 -3.96 1.08 -3.85
C TYR A 140 -2.82 1.89 -3.22
N TYR A 141 -1.59 1.54 -3.56
CA TYR A 141 -0.41 2.17 -2.97
C TYR A 141 -0.33 3.66 -3.27
N PHE A 142 -0.57 4.03 -4.54
CA PHE A 142 -0.62 5.42 -4.98
C PHE A 142 -1.77 6.18 -4.33
N LEU A 143 -2.98 5.63 -4.40
CA LEU A 143 -4.20 6.24 -3.86
C LEU A 143 -4.06 6.46 -2.35
N ARG A 144 -3.65 5.45 -1.60
CA ARG A 144 -3.45 5.57 -0.15
C ARG A 144 -2.48 6.70 0.21
N LYS A 145 -1.30 6.75 -0.43
CA LYS A 145 -0.32 7.82 -0.16
C LYS A 145 -0.86 9.21 -0.49
N ALA A 146 -1.58 9.35 -1.60
CA ALA A 146 -2.22 10.60 -1.96
C ALA A 146 -3.31 11.00 -0.95
N MET A 147 -4.18 10.06 -0.57
CA MET A 147 -5.27 10.31 0.38
C MET A 147 -4.74 10.66 1.78
N GLU A 148 -3.73 9.95 2.30
CA GLU A 148 -3.07 10.28 3.57
C GLU A 148 -2.49 11.71 3.54
N LYS A 149 -1.87 12.13 2.44
CA LYS A 149 -1.30 13.47 2.28
C LYS A 149 -2.35 14.57 2.23
N TYR A 150 -3.50 14.30 1.62
CA TYR A 150 -4.56 15.27 1.39
C TYR A 150 -5.81 15.03 2.26
N ARG A 151 -5.63 14.39 3.43
CA ARG A 151 -6.66 14.19 4.45
C ARG A 151 -7.95 13.61 3.88
N TRP A 152 -7.82 12.54 3.13
CA TRP A 152 -8.93 11.75 2.57
C TRP A 152 -9.99 12.56 1.81
N LYS A 153 -9.56 13.63 1.11
CA LYS A 153 -10.47 14.46 0.28
C LYS A 153 -11.14 13.61 -0.78
N GLN A 154 -12.46 13.45 -0.68
CA GLN A 154 -13.24 12.56 -1.56
C GLN A 154 -13.05 12.88 -3.06
N LYS A 155 -13.09 14.18 -3.45
CA LYS A 155 -12.90 14.60 -4.85
C LYS A 155 -11.58 14.11 -5.43
N LEU A 156 -10.50 14.11 -4.63
CA LEU A 156 -9.19 13.63 -5.07
C LEU A 156 -9.22 12.12 -5.29
N GLY A 157 -9.71 11.36 -4.32
CA GLY A 157 -9.79 9.90 -4.42
C GLY A 157 -10.63 9.43 -5.60
N VAL A 158 -11.83 10.01 -5.76
CA VAL A 158 -12.70 9.74 -6.92
C VAL A 158 -12.01 10.11 -8.23
N GLY A 159 -11.28 11.24 -8.27
CA GLY A 159 -10.55 11.67 -9.46
C GLY A 159 -9.47 10.67 -9.88
N ILE A 160 -8.69 10.16 -8.91
CA ILE A 160 -7.64 9.16 -9.15
C ILE A 160 -8.25 7.85 -9.66
N ILE A 161 -9.29 7.34 -8.99
CA ILE A 161 -9.96 6.08 -9.38
C ILE A 161 -10.55 6.21 -10.78
N ARG A 162 -11.26 7.29 -11.08
CA ARG A 162 -11.83 7.53 -12.42
C ARG A 162 -10.75 7.67 -13.49
N ALA A 163 -9.61 8.27 -13.16
CA ALA A 163 -8.50 8.36 -14.10
C ALA A 163 -7.94 6.98 -14.45
N TYR A 164 -7.81 6.11 -13.46
CA TYR A 164 -7.40 4.72 -13.67
C TYR A 164 -8.43 3.95 -14.51
N GLU A 165 -9.72 4.03 -14.16
CA GLU A 165 -10.79 3.31 -14.84
C GLU A 165 -10.99 3.74 -16.31
N ARG A 166 -10.59 4.95 -16.69
CA ARG A 166 -10.57 5.35 -18.10
C ARG A 166 -9.57 4.56 -18.93
N GLN A 167 -8.50 4.04 -18.33
CA GLN A 167 -7.49 3.23 -18.99
C GLN A 167 -7.81 1.72 -18.89
N ARG A 168 -8.21 1.30 -17.70
CA ARG A 168 -8.56 -0.09 -17.39
C ARG A 168 -9.67 -0.12 -16.34
N ARG A 169 -10.79 -0.73 -16.68
CA ARG A 169 -11.88 -0.93 -15.71
C ARG A 169 -11.46 -1.90 -14.62
N LEU A 170 -11.86 -1.58 -13.39
CA LEU A 170 -11.70 -2.47 -12.25
C LEU A 170 -12.76 -3.57 -12.32
N GLU A 171 -12.36 -4.83 -12.16
CA GLU A 171 -13.27 -5.95 -11.96
C GLU A 171 -13.91 -5.83 -10.55
N PRO A 172 -15.13 -6.38 -10.33
CA PRO A 172 -15.81 -6.29 -9.03
C PRO A 172 -14.92 -6.72 -7.85
N GLY A 173 -14.17 -7.81 -7.99
CA GLY A 173 -13.27 -8.26 -6.95
C GLY A 173 -12.03 -7.38 -6.74
N GLU A 174 -11.54 -6.72 -7.79
CA GLU A 174 -10.47 -5.72 -7.65
C GLU A 174 -10.97 -4.47 -6.92
N TRP A 175 -12.23 -4.12 -7.14
CA TRP A 175 -12.90 -3.03 -6.43
C TRP A 175 -13.03 -3.35 -4.94
N GLU A 176 -13.50 -4.55 -4.61
CA GLU A 176 -13.58 -5.04 -3.23
C GLU A 176 -12.20 -5.07 -2.58
N TYR A 177 -11.21 -5.62 -3.27
CA TYR A 177 -9.81 -5.65 -2.82
C TYR A 177 -9.29 -4.25 -2.49
N LEU A 178 -9.47 -3.30 -3.41
CA LEU A 178 -9.02 -1.91 -3.22
C LEU A 178 -9.66 -1.29 -1.97
N GLY A 179 -10.97 -1.48 -1.79
CA GLY A 179 -11.70 -1.00 -0.63
C GLY A 179 -11.19 -1.59 0.69
N LEU A 180 -11.03 -2.91 0.75
CA LEU A 180 -10.52 -3.61 1.95
C LEU A 180 -9.07 -3.22 2.28
N GLN A 181 -8.21 -3.10 1.27
CA GLN A 181 -6.83 -2.63 1.46
C GLN A 181 -6.78 -1.20 2.00
N LEU A 182 -7.61 -0.31 1.46
CA LEU A 182 -7.69 1.07 1.97
C LEU A 182 -8.28 1.12 3.39
N ALA A 183 -9.21 0.23 3.73
CA ALA A 183 -9.83 0.15 5.05
C ALA A 183 -8.85 -0.28 6.13
N TYR A 184 -7.89 -1.16 5.80
CA TYR A 184 -6.89 -1.65 6.75
C TYR A 184 -6.09 -0.49 7.38
N PRO A 185 -5.80 -0.52 8.69
CA PRO A 185 -5.06 0.55 9.39
C PRO A 185 -3.53 0.47 9.14
N GLU A 186 -3.14 0.46 7.88
CA GLU A 186 -1.76 0.27 7.41
C GLU A 186 -0.79 1.31 8.01
N LYS A 187 -1.20 2.57 8.09
CA LYS A 187 -0.38 3.65 8.63
C LYS A 187 -0.08 3.45 10.11
N PHE A 188 -1.09 3.04 10.89
CA PHE A 188 -0.96 2.76 12.31
C PHE A 188 0.03 1.61 12.55
N TRP A 189 -0.17 0.46 11.84
CA TRP A 189 0.76 -0.66 11.90
C TRP A 189 2.17 -0.27 11.50
N LYS A 190 2.34 0.39 10.34
CA LYS A 190 3.65 0.74 9.78
C LYS A 190 4.44 1.65 10.71
N THR A 191 3.77 2.62 11.34
CA THR A 191 4.40 3.54 12.29
C THR A 191 4.86 2.78 13.54
N ALA A 192 4.03 1.88 14.07
CA ALA A 192 4.37 1.06 15.23
C ALA A 192 5.51 0.06 14.94
N SER A 193 5.47 -0.60 13.78
CA SER A 193 6.52 -1.52 13.34
C SER A 193 7.86 -0.80 13.11
N SER A 194 7.83 0.41 12.54
CA SER A 194 9.01 1.25 12.37
C SER A 194 9.62 1.67 13.70
N TYR A 195 8.78 2.09 14.65
CA TYR A 195 9.20 2.43 16.01
C TYR A 195 9.95 1.29 16.70
N CYS A 196 9.44 0.07 16.59
CA CYS A 196 10.08 -1.09 17.22
C CYS A 196 11.39 -1.51 16.56
N ARG A 197 11.59 -1.21 15.27
CA ARG A 197 12.80 -1.52 14.51
C ARG A 197 13.89 -0.46 14.64
N SER A 198 13.51 0.78 14.97
CA SER A 198 14.47 1.86 15.16
C SER A 198 15.23 1.70 16.47
N ASN A 199 16.48 2.19 16.51
CA ASN A 199 17.29 2.19 17.71
C ASN A 199 16.65 3.13 18.75
N LYS A 200 16.18 2.59 19.87
CA LYS A 200 15.25 3.21 20.84
C LYS A 200 15.82 4.35 21.66
N ALA A 201 17.07 4.71 21.46
CA ALA A 201 17.72 5.79 22.19
C ALA A 201 17.18 7.18 21.81
N TRP A 202 16.52 7.31 20.66
CA TRP A 202 16.00 8.58 20.17
C TRP A 202 14.64 8.38 19.47
N LEU A 203 13.61 8.98 20.03
CA LEU A 203 12.28 9.06 19.42
C LEU A 203 12.23 10.32 18.57
N PRO A 204 12.17 10.21 17.25
CA PRO A 204 11.87 11.38 16.45
C PRO A 204 10.42 11.82 16.77
N GLU A 205 10.19 13.08 17.09
CA GLU A 205 8.88 13.74 17.18
C GLU A 205 7.98 13.34 16.01
N LYS A 206 8.59 13.18 14.84
CA LYS A 206 7.95 12.67 13.61
C LYS A 206 7.25 11.31 13.74
N SER A 207 7.59 10.47 14.73
CA SER A 207 6.89 9.19 14.94
C SER A 207 5.58 9.40 15.69
N VAL A 208 5.54 10.31 16.64
CA VAL A 208 4.32 10.72 17.35
C VAL A 208 3.38 11.39 16.34
N GLU A 209 3.85 12.41 15.61
CA GLU A 209 3.08 13.11 14.59
C GLU A 209 2.46 12.15 13.55
N LYS A 210 3.24 11.14 13.10
CA LYS A 210 2.74 10.14 12.14
C LYS A 210 1.65 9.25 12.73
N LEU A 211 1.74 8.91 14.01
CA LEU A 211 0.75 8.10 14.70
C LEU A 211 -0.52 8.91 14.95
N GLU A 212 -0.39 10.16 15.41
CA GLU A 212 -1.50 11.09 15.54
C GLU A 212 -2.23 11.31 14.22
N LEU A 213 -1.46 11.56 13.15
CA LEU A 213 -2.05 11.74 11.82
C LEU A 213 -2.82 10.49 11.37
N ALA A 214 -2.33 9.28 11.68
CA ALA A 214 -3.02 8.05 11.34
C ALA A 214 -4.35 7.92 12.06
N VAL A 215 -4.41 8.35 13.33
CA VAL A 215 -5.63 8.28 14.15
C VAL A 215 -6.60 9.41 13.79
N ASN A 216 -6.09 10.64 13.66
CA ASN A 216 -6.92 11.83 13.43
C ASN A 216 -7.56 11.87 12.03
N GLN A 217 -7.14 11.02 11.10
CA GLN A 217 -7.73 10.89 9.77
C GLN A 217 -8.72 9.73 9.64
N GLU A 218 -8.97 8.98 10.71
CA GLU A 218 -9.85 7.79 10.62
C GLU A 218 -11.31 8.13 10.31
N GLU A 219 -11.80 9.27 10.77
CA GLU A 219 -13.16 9.71 10.45
C GLU A 219 -13.32 10.03 8.96
N GLU A 220 -12.43 10.85 8.39
CA GLU A 220 -12.47 11.22 6.97
C GLU A 220 -12.24 9.98 6.09
N LYS A 221 -11.36 9.08 6.50
CA LYS A 221 -11.12 7.80 5.82
C LYS A 221 -12.37 6.92 5.83
N THR A 222 -13.01 6.76 6.98
CA THR A 222 -14.25 5.97 7.12
C THR A 222 -15.36 6.55 6.26
N ASN A 223 -15.53 7.86 6.24
CA ASN A 223 -16.50 8.54 5.39
C ASN A 223 -16.24 8.32 3.89
N PHE A 224 -14.97 8.36 3.49
CA PHE A 224 -14.57 8.04 2.11
C PHE A 224 -14.90 6.58 1.75
N LEU A 225 -14.53 5.63 2.60
CA LEU A 225 -14.77 4.20 2.38
C LEU A 225 -16.25 3.87 2.29
N LYS A 226 -17.05 4.43 3.19
CA LYS A 226 -18.51 4.29 3.18
C LYS A 226 -19.12 4.83 1.89
N THR A 227 -18.72 6.03 1.48
CA THR A 227 -19.31 6.70 0.32
C THR A 227 -18.93 6.04 -1.00
N ILE A 228 -17.68 5.59 -1.13
CA ILE A 228 -17.14 5.11 -2.41
C ILE A 228 -17.21 3.59 -2.53
N PHE A 229 -16.95 2.86 -1.46
CA PHE A 229 -16.86 1.40 -1.47
C PHE A 229 -18.02 0.71 -0.74
N GLY A 230 -18.90 1.45 -0.07
CA GLY A 230 -19.98 0.88 0.74
C GLY A 230 -19.48 0.12 1.98
N ILE A 231 -18.23 0.34 2.41
CA ILE A 231 -17.65 -0.33 3.57
C ILE A 231 -18.05 0.40 4.84
N HIS A 232 -18.75 -0.30 5.73
CA HIS A 232 -19.16 0.17 7.04
C HIS A 232 -18.29 -0.49 8.11
N LEU A 233 -17.51 0.31 8.84
CA LEU A 233 -16.55 -0.14 9.85
C LEU A 233 -16.84 0.52 11.19
#